data_72be0f4ded91dee556bb8830ddafed7b
#
_entry.id   72be0f4ded91dee556bb8830ddafed7b
#
_cell.length_a   1.000
_cell.length_b   1.000
_cell.length_c   1.000
_cell.angle_alpha   90.00
_cell.angle_beta   90.00
_cell.angle_gamma   90.00
#
_symmetry.space_group_name_H-M   'P 1'
#
loop_
_entity.id
_entity.type
_entity.pdbx_description
1 polymer ?
#
loop_
_entity_poly.entity_id
_entity_poly.type
_entity_poly.pdbx_seq_one_letter_code
_entity_poly.pdbx_strand_id
1 'polypeptide(L)'
;MAHPKLDLSGKTAVVIGGTSGIGLALNKGLALAGANVVPTGRRAELVRKAAEDVKALGRRSLVQTCDVTDEASIEKLLAAVLGEFGSVEILVNCAGRTKRMPTLEFPDAEWNGIIDTNLNGTLRACRAFGRHMIERRYGRIINIASIASFVALQEVAAYSASKAAVASLTKSLAIEWATKGVCVNGIAPGVFRTELNAGLLDGTERGKEFLLRTPMHRFGQLDELAGAAVFLASDAASFVTGHVLAVDGGFLASGVNQ
;
A
#
# COMPACT_ATOMS: atom_id res chain seq x y z
N MET A 1 -11.82 -0.79 -25.42
CA MET A 1 -10.36 -0.85 -25.21
C MET A 1 -10.02 0.00 -24.00
N ALA A 2 -9.15 -0.47 -23.10
CA ALA A 2 -8.68 0.35 -21.98
C ALA A 2 -7.85 1.54 -22.49
N HIS A 3 -7.81 2.64 -21.73
CA HIS A 3 -7.00 3.82 -22.09
C HIS A 3 -5.52 3.42 -22.12
N PRO A 4 -4.78 3.68 -23.22
CA PRO A 4 -3.43 3.13 -23.41
C PRO A 4 -2.42 3.52 -22.32
N LYS A 5 -2.59 4.68 -21.66
CA LYS A 5 -1.74 5.10 -20.56
C LYS A 5 -1.99 4.34 -19.24
N LEU A 6 -3.04 3.53 -19.14
CA LEU A 6 -3.30 2.65 -17.99
C LEU A 6 -2.65 1.27 -18.14
N ASP A 7 -2.09 0.97 -19.31
CA ASP A 7 -1.37 -0.28 -19.55
C ASP A 7 -0.04 -0.32 -18.78
N LEU A 8 0.16 -1.40 -18.03
CA LEU A 8 1.37 -1.65 -17.26
C LEU A 8 2.26 -2.73 -17.88
N SER A 9 1.99 -3.12 -19.13
CA SER A 9 2.79 -4.12 -19.84
C SER A 9 4.26 -3.71 -19.91
N GLY A 10 5.15 -4.66 -19.64
CA GLY A 10 6.60 -4.43 -19.58
C GLY A 10 7.10 -3.79 -18.28
N LYS A 11 6.23 -3.39 -17.34
CA LYS A 11 6.61 -2.86 -16.04
C LYS A 11 6.69 -3.96 -14.99
N THR A 12 7.60 -3.81 -14.04
CA THR A 12 7.74 -4.69 -12.87
C THR A 12 7.29 -3.94 -11.63
N ALA A 13 6.34 -4.52 -10.89
CA ALA A 13 5.80 -4.01 -9.65
C ALA A 13 6.23 -4.87 -8.47
N VAL A 14 6.74 -4.26 -7.42
CA VAL A 14 7.00 -4.91 -6.12
C VAL A 14 5.92 -4.46 -5.14
N VAL A 15 5.21 -5.40 -4.51
CA VAL A 15 4.19 -5.12 -3.50
C VAL A 15 4.64 -5.67 -2.16
N ILE A 16 5.17 -4.81 -1.31
CA ILE A 16 5.59 -5.15 0.04
C ILE A 16 4.35 -5.22 0.94
N GLY A 17 4.10 -6.39 1.57
CA GLY A 17 2.83 -6.67 2.23
C GLY A 17 1.76 -7.22 1.27
N GLY A 18 2.19 -7.76 0.12
CA GLY A 18 1.34 -8.30 -0.95
C GLY A 18 0.76 -9.69 -0.71
N THR A 19 0.82 -10.24 0.52
CA THR A 19 0.48 -11.65 0.77
C THR A 19 -0.92 -11.87 1.35
N SER A 20 -1.66 -10.81 1.67
CA SER A 20 -3.03 -10.88 2.22
C SER A 20 -3.76 -9.56 2.06
N GLY A 21 -5.08 -9.58 2.25
CA GLY A 21 -5.94 -8.39 2.32
C GLY A 21 -5.73 -7.42 1.16
N ILE A 22 -5.53 -6.15 1.47
CA ILE A 22 -5.35 -5.07 0.49
C ILE A 22 -4.20 -5.37 -0.47
N GLY A 23 -3.02 -5.71 0.04
CA GLY A 23 -1.85 -5.97 -0.82
C GLY A 23 -2.06 -7.10 -1.82
N LEU A 24 -2.77 -8.16 -1.42
CA LEU A 24 -3.10 -9.26 -2.33
C LEU A 24 -4.04 -8.81 -3.46
N ALA A 25 -5.04 -7.98 -3.14
CA ALA A 25 -5.93 -7.42 -4.15
C ALA A 25 -5.19 -6.47 -5.12
N LEU A 26 -4.24 -5.69 -4.61
CA LEU A 26 -3.41 -4.82 -5.44
C LEU A 26 -2.52 -5.62 -6.40
N ASN A 27 -1.95 -6.76 -5.98
CA ASN A 27 -1.20 -7.64 -6.89
C ASN A 27 -2.05 -8.05 -8.09
N LYS A 28 -3.28 -8.51 -7.83
CA LYS A 28 -4.21 -8.95 -8.87
C LYS A 28 -4.53 -7.81 -9.84
N GLY A 29 -4.84 -6.62 -9.32
CA GLY A 29 -5.14 -5.45 -10.14
C GLY A 29 -3.98 -5.05 -11.04
N LEU A 30 -2.77 -4.96 -10.50
CA LEU A 30 -1.55 -4.63 -11.25
C LEU A 30 -1.22 -5.69 -12.31
N ALA A 31 -1.37 -6.99 -11.97
CA ALA A 31 -1.17 -8.09 -12.90
C ALA A 31 -2.17 -8.08 -14.06
N LEU A 32 -3.45 -7.85 -13.78
CA LEU A 32 -4.50 -7.72 -14.80
C LEU A 32 -4.27 -6.50 -15.71
N ALA A 33 -3.67 -5.44 -15.18
CA ALA A 33 -3.28 -4.26 -15.96
C ALA A 33 -1.99 -4.45 -16.77
N GLY A 34 -1.32 -5.62 -16.68
CA GLY A 34 -0.20 -5.96 -17.54
C GLY A 34 1.15 -6.07 -16.83
N ALA A 35 1.28 -5.65 -15.59
CA ALA A 35 2.55 -5.68 -14.87
C ALA A 35 3.02 -7.12 -14.52
N ASN A 36 4.33 -7.34 -14.53
CA ASN A 36 4.94 -8.40 -13.73
C ASN A 36 4.86 -7.97 -12.27
N VAL A 37 4.46 -8.86 -11.36
CA VAL A 37 4.25 -8.49 -9.97
C VAL A 37 5.02 -9.41 -9.03
N VAL A 38 5.76 -8.82 -8.11
CA VAL A 38 6.48 -9.53 -7.04
C VAL A 38 5.81 -9.23 -5.70
N PRO A 39 4.86 -10.08 -5.27
CA PRO A 39 4.28 -10.00 -3.95
C PRO A 39 5.30 -10.45 -2.91
N THR A 40 5.44 -9.69 -1.83
CA THR A 40 6.38 -10.07 -0.79
C THR A 40 5.85 -9.80 0.62
N GLY A 41 6.45 -10.45 1.60
CA GLY A 41 6.14 -10.37 3.01
C GLY A 41 6.99 -11.37 3.79
N ARG A 42 6.76 -11.50 5.10
CA ARG A 42 7.59 -12.34 5.98
C ARG A 42 7.31 -13.85 5.87
N ARG A 43 6.07 -14.23 5.53
CA ARG A 43 5.61 -15.63 5.55
C ARG A 43 5.84 -16.26 4.18
N ALA A 44 6.84 -17.14 4.07
CA ALA A 44 7.28 -17.74 2.80
C ALA A 44 6.15 -18.46 2.04
N GLU A 45 5.30 -19.21 2.74
CA GLU A 45 4.19 -19.95 2.11
C GLU A 45 3.16 -19.00 1.46
N LEU A 46 2.84 -17.90 2.13
CA LEU A 46 1.93 -16.91 1.56
C LEU A 46 2.55 -16.13 0.40
N VAL A 47 3.87 -15.87 0.46
CA VAL A 47 4.61 -15.27 -0.67
C VAL A 47 4.56 -16.19 -1.88
N ARG A 48 4.83 -17.51 -1.68
CA ARG A 48 4.76 -18.50 -2.76
C ARG A 48 3.35 -18.53 -3.39
N LYS A 49 2.31 -18.65 -2.58
CA LYS A 49 0.93 -18.66 -3.06
C LYS A 49 0.59 -17.39 -3.85
N ALA A 50 0.92 -16.21 -3.33
CA ALA A 50 0.65 -14.95 -4.01
C ALA A 50 1.41 -14.83 -5.34
N ALA A 51 2.64 -15.35 -5.41
CA ALA A 51 3.41 -15.39 -6.65
C ALA A 51 2.80 -16.37 -7.68
N GLU A 52 2.28 -17.51 -7.23
CA GLU A 52 1.55 -18.47 -8.08
C GLU A 52 0.26 -17.85 -8.62
N ASP A 53 -0.50 -17.14 -7.79
CA ASP A 53 -1.71 -16.42 -8.22
C ASP A 53 -1.39 -15.39 -9.34
N VAL A 54 -0.27 -14.67 -9.24
CA VAL A 54 0.21 -13.75 -10.29
C VAL A 54 0.57 -14.51 -11.58
N LYS A 55 1.28 -15.65 -11.45
CA LYS A 55 1.65 -16.49 -12.60
C LYS A 55 0.41 -17.06 -13.30
N ALA A 56 -0.63 -17.43 -12.55
CA ALA A 56 -1.90 -17.90 -13.09
C ALA A 56 -2.62 -16.84 -13.95
N LEU A 57 -2.33 -15.55 -13.73
CA LEU A 57 -2.81 -14.44 -14.57
C LEU A 57 -1.91 -14.18 -15.79
N GLY A 58 -0.95 -15.08 -16.08
CA GLY A 58 -0.06 -14.97 -17.24
C GLY A 58 1.06 -13.92 -17.07
N ARG A 59 1.39 -13.52 -15.83
CA ARG A 59 2.46 -12.56 -15.54
C ARG A 59 3.64 -13.23 -14.85
N ARG A 60 4.84 -12.68 -15.04
CA ARG A 60 6.02 -13.15 -14.31
C ARG A 60 5.93 -12.72 -12.85
N SER A 61 6.46 -13.55 -11.96
CA SER A 61 6.56 -13.30 -10.53
C SER A 61 7.73 -14.03 -9.91
N LEU A 62 8.23 -13.52 -8.80
CA LEU A 62 9.34 -14.06 -8.04
C LEU A 62 8.90 -14.36 -6.61
N VAL A 63 9.38 -15.48 -6.05
CA VAL A 63 9.19 -15.85 -4.64
C VAL A 63 10.38 -15.32 -3.83
N GLN A 64 10.21 -14.18 -3.17
CA GLN A 64 11.20 -13.58 -2.29
C GLN A 64 10.53 -12.99 -1.06
N THR A 65 10.93 -13.45 0.12
CA THR A 65 10.44 -12.87 1.39
C THR A 65 11.10 -11.53 1.69
N CYS A 66 10.39 -10.67 2.46
CA CYS A 66 10.93 -9.41 2.95
C CYS A 66 10.34 -9.07 4.32
N ASP A 67 11.20 -8.65 5.23
CA ASP A 67 10.82 -7.97 6.47
C ASP A 67 11.22 -6.50 6.36
N VAL A 68 10.26 -5.59 6.43
CA VAL A 68 10.48 -4.13 6.32
C VAL A 68 11.19 -3.53 7.52
N THR A 69 11.28 -4.27 8.63
CA THR A 69 12.01 -3.85 9.82
C THR A 69 13.53 -4.13 9.70
N ASP A 70 13.92 -4.88 8.68
CA ASP A 70 15.31 -5.23 8.36
C ASP A 70 15.73 -4.64 7.01
N GLU A 71 16.68 -3.69 7.03
CA GLU A 71 17.19 -3.03 5.83
C GLU A 71 17.88 -4.02 4.88
N ALA A 72 18.64 -4.98 5.41
CA ALA A 72 19.31 -6.00 4.60
C ALA A 72 18.29 -6.90 3.86
N SER A 73 17.14 -7.17 4.48
CA SER A 73 16.05 -7.91 3.85
C SER A 73 15.46 -7.16 2.65
N ILE A 74 15.34 -5.82 2.74
CA ILE A 74 14.85 -4.97 1.64
C ILE A 74 15.87 -4.92 0.49
N GLU A 75 17.15 -4.74 0.80
CA GLU A 75 18.22 -4.74 -0.21
C GLU A 75 18.32 -6.09 -0.93
N LYS A 76 18.19 -7.19 -0.20
CA LYS A 76 18.13 -8.53 -0.78
C LYS A 76 16.93 -8.71 -1.72
N LEU A 77 15.77 -8.18 -1.35
CA LEU A 77 14.59 -8.18 -2.22
C LEU A 77 14.86 -7.40 -3.51
N LEU A 78 15.38 -6.18 -3.39
CA LEU A 78 15.70 -5.35 -4.56
C LEU A 78 16.69 -6.06 -5.48
N ALA A 79 17.79 -6.59 -4.94
CA ALA A 79 18.80 -7.31 -5.73
C ALA A 79 18.21 -8.54 -6.47
N ALA A 80 17.36 -9.32 -5.79
CA ALA A 80 16.68 -10.47 -6.40
C ALA A 80 15.74 -10.05 -7.54
N VAL A 81 14.99 -8.96 -7.37
CA VAL A 81 14.08 -8.46 -8.40
C VAL A 81 14.87 -7.90 -9.59
N LEU A 82 15.94 -7.16 -9.35
CA LEU A 82 16.78 -6.65 -10.43
C LEU A 82 17.49 -7.79 -11.19
N GLY A 83 17.93 -8.83 -10.52
CA GLY A 83 18.51 -10.03 -11.15
C GLY A 83 17.53 -10.77 -12.05
N GLU A 84 16.26 -10.86 -11.68
CA GLU A 84 15.22 -11.57 -12.43
C GLU A 84 14.60 -10.73 -13.55
N PHE A 85 14.33 -9.43 -13.30
CA PHE A 85 13.55 -8.59 -14.21
C PHE A 85 14.36 -7.46 -14.86
N GLY A 86 15.55 -7.17 -14.36
CA GLY A 86 16.42 -6.09 -14.85
C GLY A 86 16.03 -4.69 -14.34
N SER A 87 14.77 -4.48 -13.92
CA SER A 87 14.29 -3.18 -13.44
C SER A 87 13.08 -3.32 -12.53
N VAL A 88 12.80 -2.24 -11.77
CA VAL A 88 11.58 -2.07 -10.97
C VAL A 88 11.01 -0.69 -11.26
N GLU A 89 9.83 -0.65 -11.83
CA GLU A 89 9.13 0.58 -12.20
C GLU A 89 8.11 1.02 -11.15
N ILE A 90 7.57 0.06 -10.37
CA ILE A 90 6.46 0.30 -9.44
C ILE A 90 6.80 -0.31 -8.08
N LEU A 91 6.69 0.50 -7.03
CA LEU A 91 6.76 0.05 -5.62
C LEU A 91 5.44 0.35 -4.93
N VAL A 92 4.85 -0.66 -4.30
CA VAL A 92 3.69 -0.49 -3.42
C VAL A 92 4.08 -0.87 -1.99
N ASN A 93 4.06 0.09 -1.08
CA ASN A 93 4.30 -0.11 0.34
C ASN A 93 2.97 -0.34 1.05
N CYS A 94 2.60 -1.62 1.23
CA CYS A 94 1.36 -2.06 1.86
C CYS A 94 1.58 -2.80 3.18
N ALA A 95 2.83 -3.05 3.58
CA ALA A 95 3.13 -3.65 4.88
C ALA A 95 2.66 -2.73 6.02
N GLY A 96 2.02 -3.31 7.01
CA GLY A 96 1.56 -2.55 8.16
C GLY A 96 0.97 -3.45 9.24
N ARG A 97 0.94 -2.93 10.45
CA ARG A 97 0.29 -3.54 11.61
C ARG A 97 -0.47 -2.50 12.40
N THR A 98 -1.43 -2.95 13.16
CA THR A 98 -2.19 -2.12 14.10
C THR A 98 -2.46 -2.91 15.37
N LYS A 99 -2.70 -2.19 16.46
CA LYS A 99 -3.23 -2.74 17.71
C LYS A 99 -4.23 -1.75 18.26
N ARG A 100 -5.40 -2.26 18.63
CA ARG A 100 -6.45 -1.48 19.30
C ARG A 100 -6.27 -1.61 20.80
N MET A 101 -6.06 -0.50 21.49
CA MET A 101 -5.90 -0.45 22.95
C MET A 101 -6.02 1.01 23.43
N PRO A 102 -6.56 1.27 24.64
CA PRO A 102 -6.51 2.59 25.27
C PRO A 102 -5.09 3.13 25.33
N THR A 103 -4.89 4.41 25.00
CA THR A 103 -3.56 5.01 24.88
C THR A 103 -2.78 4.98 26.20
N LEU A 104 -3.46 5.12 27.34
CA LEU A 104 -2.83 5.08 28.67
C LEU A 104 -2.25 3.69 29.02
N GLU A 105 -2.75 2.63 28.38
CA GLU A 105 -2.33 1.24 28.59
C GLU A 105 -1.40 0.75 27.47
N PHE A 106 -1.08 1.61 26.48
CA PHE A 106 -0.39 1.18 25.27
C PHE A 106 1.12 1.02 25.55
N PRO A 107 1.69 -0.20 25.48
CA PRO A 107 3.11 -0.41 25.77
C PRO A 107 4.01 0.27 24.72
N ASP A 108 5.11 0.89 25.17
CA ASP A 108 6.09 1.53 24.28
C ASP A 108 6.65 0.55 23.23
N ALA A 109 6.86 -0.71 23.58
CA ALA A 109 7.33 -1.73 22.65
C ALA A 109 6.37 -1.96 21.49
N GLU A 110 5.05 -1.97 21.76
CA GLU A 110 4.02 -2.08 20.72
C GLU A 110 3.92 -0.81 19.87
N TRP A 111 4.00 0.36 20.51
CA TRP A 111 4.07 1.64 19.82
C TRP A 111 5.25 1.66 18.85
N ASN A 112 6.45 1.39 19.33
CA ASN A 112 7.67 1.38 18.54
C ASN A 112 7.61 0.35 17.40
N GLY A 113 7.06 -0.83 17.65
CA GLY A 113 6.88 -1.86 16.63
C GLY A 113 5.90 -1.46 15.51
N ILE A 114 4.86 -0.69 15.83
CA ILE A 114 3.94 -0.13 14.83
C ILE A 114 4.64 0.97 14.01
N ILE A 115 5.32 1.89 14.65
CA ILE A 115 6.08 2.96 13.98
C ILE A 115 7.17 2.35 13.10
N ASP A 116 7.92 1.38 13.60
CA ASP A 116 9.00 0.76 12.83
C ASP A 116 8.49 0.01 11.60
N THR A 117 7.40 -0.76 11.72
CA THR A 117 6.82 -1.45 10.58
C THR A 117 6.18 -0.48 9.58
N ASN A 118 5.30 0.42 10.06
CA ASN A 118 4.44 1.20 9.18
C ASN A 118 5.14 2.40 8.55
N LEU A 119 5.98 3.09 9.31
CA LEU A 119 6.66 4.32 8.90
C LEU A 119 8.10 4.06 8.48
N ASN A 120 8.94 3.54 9.39
CA ASN A 120 10.36 3.33 9.09
C ASN A 120 10.55 2.29 8.00
N GLY A 121 9.75 1.21 8.00
CA GLY A 121 9.74 0.21 6.94
C GLY A 121 9.37 0.78 5.58
N THR A 122 8.36 1.66 5.53
CA THR A 122 8.00 2.40 4.31
C THR A 122 9.14 3.29 3.84
N LEU A 123 9.79 4.02 4.76
CA LEU A 123 10.94 4.87 4.43
C LEU A 123 12.12 4.06 3.90
N ARG A 124 12.49 2.95 4.57
CA ARG A 124 13.58 2.05 4.13
C ARG A 124 13.32 1.55 2.69
N ALA A 125 12.12 1.05 2.41
CA ALA A 125 11.74 0.60 1.09
C ALA A 125 11.77 1.74 0.05
N CYS A 126 11.21 2.92 0.37
CA CYS A 126 11.29 4.08 -0.52
C CYS A 126 12.75 4.48 -0.82
N ARG A 127 13.65 4.42 0.16
CA ARG A 127 15.07 4.75 -0.05
C ARG A 127 15.78 3.76 -0.95
N ALA A 128 15.61 2.45 -0.72
CA ALA A 128 16.25 1.40 -1.51
C ALA A 128 15.77 1.43 -2.97
N PHE A 129 14.46 1.33 -3.17
CA PHE A 129 13.87 1.32 -4.51
C PHE A 129 13.95 2.68 -5.21
N GLY A 130 13.77 3.77 -4.46
CA GLY A 130 13.84 5.14 -4.97
C GLY A 130 15.20 5.48 -5.57
N ARG A 131 16.31 5.01 -4.99
CA ARG A 131 17.66 5.17 -5.55
C ARG A 131 17.74 4.59 -6.96
N HIS A 132 17.32 3.36 -7.14
CA HIS A 132 17.27 2.70 -8.44
C HIS A 132 16.35 3.43 -9.44
N MET A 133 15.16 3.85 -9.01
CA MET A 133 14.19 4.58 -9.85
C MET A 133 14.71 5.95 -10.30
N ILE A 134 15.41 6.67 -9.42
CA ILE A 134 16.04 7.97 -9.72
C ILE A 134 17.13 7.82 -10.76
N GLU A 135 18.02 6.83 -10.64
CA GLU A 135 19.08 6.55 -11.63
C GLU A 135 18.49 6.26 -13.01
N ARG A 136 17.36 5.56 -13.07
CA ARG A 136 16.64 5.26 -14.32
C ARG A 136 15.71 6.38 -14.79
N ARG A 137 15.55 7.45 -14.00
CA ARG A 137 14.64 8.59 -14.26
C ARG A 137 13.18 8.17 -14.50
N TYR A 138 12.77 7.08 -13.88
CA TYR A 138 11.40 6.58 -13.92
C TYR A 138 11.07 5.80 -12.64
N GLY A 139 9.94 6.12 -12.02
CA GLY A 139 9.42 5.38 -10.88
C GLY A 139 8.00 5.80 -10.50
N ARG A 140 7.25 4.84 -9.96
CA ARG A 140 5.92 5.03 -9.38
C ARG A 140 5.91 4.39 -8.00
N ILE A 141 5.85 5.20 -6.95
CA ILE A 141 5.79 4.72 -5.56
C ILE A 141 4.40 5.01 -5.02
N ILE A 142 3.77 3.98 -4.47
CA ILE A 142 2.43 4.05 -3.87
C ILE A 142 2.53 3.60 -2.42
N ASN A 143 2.32 4.53 -1.49
CA ASN A 143 2.31 4.25 -0.06
C ASN A 143 0.86 4.04 0.42
N ILE A 144 0.59 2.93 1.10
CA ILE A 144 -0.74 2.71 1.68
C ILE A 144 -0.84 3.45 3.01
N ALA A 145 -1.54 4.57 2.95
CA ALA A 145 -1.96 5.39 4.07
C ALA A 145 -3.25 4.81 4.72
N SER A 146 -4.14 5.65 5.17
CA SER A 146 -5.45 5.29 5.76
C SER A 146 -6.33 6.53 5.85
N ILE A 147 -7.65 6.38 6.00
CA ILE A 147 -8.51 7.45 6.52
C ILE A 147 -7.97 7.97 7.87
N ALA A 148 -7.34 7.11 8.67
CA ALA A 148 -6.69 7.50 9.92
C ALA A 148 -5.50 8.46 9.75
N SER A 149 -5.07 8.74 8.52
CA SER A 149 -4.12 9.82 8.22
C SER A 149 -4.74 11.23 8.30
N PHE A 150 -6.06 11.31 8.26
CA PHE A 150 -6.81 12.56 8.18
C PHE A 150 -7.78 12.77 9.36
N VAL A 151 -8.30 11.68 9.92
CA VAL A 151 -9.22 11.70 11.06
C VAL A 151 -8.76 10.74 12.15
N ALA A 152 -9.13 11.01 13.39
CA ALA A 152 -8.83 10.11 14.50
C ALA A 152 -9.80 8.93 14.54
N LEU A 153 -9.28 7.76 14.84
CA LEU A 153 -10.06 6.56 15.16
C LEU A 153 -9.74 6.14 16.60
N GLN A 154 -10.78 5.80 17.36
CA GLN A 154 -10.64 5.46 18.78
C GLN A 154 -9.73 4.26 19.01
N GLU A 155 -8.83 4.36 20.00
CA GLU A 155 -7.96 3.29 20.51
C GLU A 155 -6.92 2.75 19.51
N VAL A 156 -6.58 3.51 18.47
CA VAL A 156 -5.54 3.14 17.49
C VAL A 156 -4.51 4.27 17.29
N ALA A 157 -4.12 4.95 18.37
CA ALA A 157 -3.26 6.14 18.32
C ALA A 157 -1.94 5.90 17.57
N ALA A 158 -1.19 4.82 17.89
CA ALA A 158 0.06 4.49 17.22
C ALA A 158 -0.12 4.26 15.70
N TYR A 159 -1.18 3.56 15.32
CA TYR A 159 -1.51 3.34 13.91
C TYR A 159 -1.84 4.66 13.21
N SER A 160 -2.72 5.49 13.79
CA SER A 160 -3.12 6.78 13.21
C SER A 160 -1.91 7.70 13.05
N ALA A 161 -1.06 7.82 14.07
CA ALA A 161 0.18 8.58 14.01
C ALA A 161 1.10 8.08 12.89
N SER A 162 1.29 6.74 12.79
CA SER A 162 2.11 6.15 11.73
C SER A 162 1.57 6.45 10.33
N LYS A 163 0.25 6.37 10.13
CA LYS A 163 -0.39 6.61 8.82
C LYS A 163 -0.45 8.09 8.44
N ALA A 164 -0.59 9.00 9.42
CA ALA A 164 -0.42 10.43 9.19
C ALA A 164 1.02 10.77 8.77
N ALA A 165 2.01 10.16 9.43
CA ALA A 165 3.42 10.31 9.07
C ALA A 165 3.72 9.76 7.66
N VAL A 166 3.16 8.61 7.26
CA VAL A 166 3.28 8.07 5.90
C VAL A 166 2.70 9.02 4.86
N ALA A 167 1.56 9.65 5.15
CA ALA A 167 0.97 10.65 4.25
C ALA A 167 1.87 11.90 4.10
N SER A 168 2.50 12.36 5.18
CA SER A 168 3.47 13.45 5.17
C SER A 168 4.76 13.05 4.42
N LEU A 169 5.32 11.86 4.70
CA LEU A 169 6.49 11.31 4.02
C LEU A 169 6.26 11.23 2.49
N THR A 170 5.07 10.79 2.07
CA THR A 170 4.69 10.74 0.65
C THR A 170 4.85 12.09 -0.03
N LYS A 171 4.40 13.17 0.60
CA LYS A 171 4.52 14.54 0.08
C LYS A 171 5.99 14.99 0.01
N SER A 172 6.77 14.72 1.04
CA SER A 172 8.20 15.10 1.10
C SER A 172 8.99 14.43 -0.01
N LEU A 173 8.86 13.10 -0.16
CA LEU A 173 9.55 12.36 -1.21
C LEU A 173 9.08 12.76 -2.62
N ALA A 174 7.80 13.09 -2.79
CA ALA A 174 7.27 13.58 -4.06
C ALA A 174 7.98 14.87 -4.52
N ILE A 175 8.15 15.84 -3.62
CA ILE A 175 8.82 17.10 -3.92
C ILE A 175 10.31 16.88 -4.25
N GLU A 176 10.99 16.03 -3.46
CA GLU A 176 12.42 15.77 -3.63
C GLU A 176 12.74 15.02 -4.94
N TRP A 177 11.80 14.19 -5.44
CA TRP A 177 12.07 13.26 -6.53
C TRP A 177 11.34 13.59 -7.83
N ALA A 178 10.44 14.57 -7.84
CA ALA A 178 9.65 14.95 -9.02
C ALA A 178 10.51 15.24 -10.25
N THR A 179 11.56 16.06 -10.11
CA THR A 179 12.47 16.40 -11.20
C THR A 179 13.40 15.26 -11.62
N LYS A 180 13.40 14.18 -10.85
CA LYS A 180 14.18 12.96 -11.10
C LYS A 180 13.37 11.85 -11.78
N GLY A 181 12.12 12.15 -12.20
CA GLY A 181 11.24 11.24 -12.92
C GLY A 181 10.47 10.25 -12.06
N VAL A 182 10.47 10.44 -10.72
CA VAL A 182 9.77 9.56 -9.78
C VAL A 182 8.55 10.26 -9.20
N CYS A 183 7.37 9.66 -9.40
CA CYS A 183 6.13 10.09 -8.75
C CYS A 183 5.89 9.26 -7.50
N VAL A 184 5.66 9.95 -6.37
CA VAL A 184 5.37 9.32 -5.08
C VAL A 184 3.98 9.74 -4.64
N ASN A 185 3.07 8.79 -4.52
CA ASN A 185 1.68 9.03 -4.13
C ASN A 185 1.25 8.07 -3.02
N GLY A 186 0.10 8.33 -2.45
CA GLY A 186 -0.52 7.48 -1.45
C GLY A 186 -1.93 7.05 -1.85
N ILE A 187 -2.38 5.95 -1.30
CA ILE A 187 -3.80 5.58 -1.24
C ILE A 187 -4.19 5.56 0.23
N ALA A 188 -5.30 6.21 0.56
CA ALA A 188 -5.92 6.17 1.88
C ALA A 188 -7.21 5.33 1.80
N PRO A 189 -7.13 4.02 2.11
CA PRO A 189 -8.31 3.19 2.16
C PRO A 189 -9.26 3.63 3.28
N GLY A 190 -10.55 3.58 2.99
CA GLY A 190 -11.60 3.57 4.00
C GLY A 190 -11.66 2.24 4.74
N VAL A 191 -12.86 1.82 5.09
CA VAL A 191 -13.05 0.53 5.76
C VAL A 191 -13.32 -0.56 4.73
N PHE A 192 -12.31 -1.41 4.54
CA PHE A 192 -12.39 -2.60 3.69
C PHE A 192 -12.41 -3.83 4.59
N ARG A 193 -13.42 -4.67 4.41
CA ARG A 193 -13.52 -5.90 5.18
C ARG A 193 -12.46 -6.90 4.73
N THR A 194 -11.64 -7.34 5.67
CA THR A 194 -10.61 -8.38 5.49
C THR A 194 -10.79 -9.46 6.56
N GLU A 195 -10.16 -10.61 6.39
CA GLU A 195 -10.14 -11.65 7.43
C GLU A 195 -9.59 -11.12 8.78
N LEU A 196 -8.62 -10.18 8.72
CA LEU A 196 -7.97 -9.62 9.90
C LEU A 196 -8.89 -8.70 10.73
N ASN A 197 -9.85 -8.04 10.09
CA ASN A 197 -10.71 -7.06 10.77
C ASN A 197 -12.19 -7.46 10.83
N ALA A 198 -12.56 -8.60 10.25
CA ALA A 198 -13.95 -9.07 10.22
C ALA A 198 -14.57 -9.13 11.63
N GLY A 199 -13.86 -9.67 12.62
CA GLY A 199 -14.34 -9.72 14.00
C GLY A 199 -14.50 -8.35 14.70
N LEU A 200 -13.88 -7.29 14.18
CA LEU A 200 -14.03 -5.92 14.67
C LEU A 200 -15.16 -5.16 13.98
N LEU A 201 -15.64 -5.67 12.85
CA LEU A 201 -16.62 -5.00 12.00
C LEU A 201 -17.98 -5.70 11.99
N ASP A 202 -17.97 -7.04 11.82
CA ASP A 202 -19.20 -7.78 11.60
C ASP A 202 -20.07 -7.83 12.86
N GLY A 203 -21.26 -7.24 12.79
CA GLY A 203 -22.23 -7.22 13.88
C GLY A 203 -21.87 -6.36 15.10
N THR A 204 -20.79 -5.60 15.05
CA THR A 204 -20.34 -4.75 16.17
C THR A 204 -20.87 -3.32 16.07
N GLU A 205 -20.98 -2.61 17.21
CA GLU A 205 -21.32 -1.19 17.22
C GLU A 205 -20.30 -0.34 16.42
N ARG A 206 -19.04 -0.71 16.47
CA ARG A 206 -17.98 -0.06 15.69
C ARG A 206 -18.22 -0.23 14.17
N GLY A 207 -18.61 -1.42 13.74
CA GLY A 207 -18.94 -1.69 12.34
C GLY A 207 -20.17 -0.87 11.90
N LYS A 208 -21.20 -0.79 12.75
CA LYS A 208 -22.38 0.05 12.49
C LYS A 208 -22.00 1.53 12.37
N GLU A 209 -21.15 2.04 13.25
CA GLU A 209 -20.69 3.43 13.21
C GLU A 209 -19.91 3.72 11.91
N PHE A 210 -19.03 2.83 11.49
CA PHE A 210 -18.33 2.98 10.21
C PHE A 210 -19.29 3.01 9.03
N LEU A 211 -20.30 2.14 9.01
CA LEU A 211 -21.32 2.12 7.96
C LEU A 211 -22.15 3.42 7.94
N LEU A 212 -22.54 3.90 9.13
CA LEU A 212 -23.29 5.16 9.27
C LEU A 212 -22.50 6.36 8.75
N ARG A 213 -21.19 6.40 9.04
CA ARG A 213 -20.30 7.50 8.62
C ARG A 213 -19.84 7.39 7.16
N THR A 214 -20.02 6.25 6.52
CA THR A 214 -19.67 6.06 5.11
C THR A 214 -20.88 6.38 4.24
N PRO A 215 -20.87 7.44 3.40
CA PRO A 215 -22.02 7.82 2.58
C PRO A 215 -22.55 6.71 1.66
N MET A 216 -21.67 5.80 1.20
CA MET A 216 -22.08 4.63 0.42
C MET A 216 -22.74 3.52 1.27
N HIS A 217 -22.85 3.66 2.60
CA HIS A 217 -23.46 2.73 3.55
C HIS A 217 -23.02 1.26 3.40
N ARG A 218 -21.80 1.04 2.96
CA ARG A 218 -21.19 -0.30 2.86
C ARG A 218 -19.69 -0.25 3.10
N PHE A 219 -19.12 -1.37 3.44
CA PHE A 219 -17.66 -1.55 3.39
C PHE A 219 -17.17 -1.64 1.94
N GLY A 220 -15.94 -1.21 1.71
CA GLY A 220 -15.30 -1.36 0.41
C GLY A 220 -14.99 -2.84 0.10
N GLN A 221 -15.08 -3.19 -1.17
CA GLN A 221 -14.57 -4.47 -1.69
C GLN A 221 -13.10 -4.28 -2.08
N LEU A 222 -12.26 -5.27 -1.78
CA LEU A 222 -10.80 -5.13 -1.95
C LEU A 222 -10.36 -4.83 -3.38
N ASP A 223 -11.10 -5.29 -4.38
CA ASP A 223 -10.85 -5.02 -5.79
C ASP A 223 -11.13 -3.56 -6.19
N GLU A 224 -11.95 -2.83 -5.44
CA GLU A 224 -12.18 -1.40 -5.67
C GLU A 224 -10.93 -0.54 -5.43
N LEU A 225 -9.94 -1.05 -4.68
CA LEU A 225 -8.63 -0.39 -4.50
C LEU A 225 -7.72 -0.58 -5.73
N ALA A 226 -7.94 -1.63 -6.51
CA ALA A 226 -7.06 -1.97 -7.63
C ALA A 226 -7.03 -0.88 -8.70
N GLY A 227 -8.18 -0.28 -9.04
CA GLY A 227 -8.26 0.81 -10.01
C GLY A 227 -7.43 2.03 -9.63
N ALA A 228 -7.45 2.43 -8.35
CA ALA A 228 -6.65 3.53 -7.84
C ALA A 228 -5.14 3.20 -7.93
N ALA A 229 -4.74 1.98 -7.58
CA ALA A 229 -3.35 1.55 -7.67
C ALA A 229 -2.87 1.49 -9.13
N VAL A 230 -3.65 0.95 -10.05
CA VAL A 230 -3.34 0.92 -11.49
C VAL A 230 -3.18 2.32 -12.04
N PHE A 231 -4.10 3.24 -11.71
CA PHE A 231 -3.98 4.65 -12.12
C PHE A 231 -2.67 5.27 -11.63
N LEU A 232 -2.38 5.20 -10.33
CA LEU A 232 -1.17 5.81 -9.74
C LEU A 232 0.13 5.12 -10.20
N ALA A 233 0.09 3.84 -10.57
CA ALA A 233 1.22 3.08 -11.10
C ALA A 233 1.49 3.36 -12.59
N SER A 234 0.54 3.97 -13.30
CA SER A 234 0.54 4.10 -14.76
C SER A 234 1.06 5.46 -15.25
N ASP A 235 1.22 5.57 -16.56
CA ASP A 235 1.57 6.83 -17.20
C ASP A 235 0.38 7.81 -17.29
N ALA A 236 -0.84 7.36 -16.98
CA ALA A 236 -2.00 8.23 -16.79
C ALA A 236 -1.83 9.17 -15.59
N ALA A 237 -1.03 8.77 -14.59
CA ALA A 237 -0.70 9.58 -13.40
C ALA A 237 0.66 10.31 -13.51
N SER A 238 1.23 10.47 -14.71
CA SER A 238 2.57 11.07 -14.89
C SER A 238 2.71 12.51 -14.38
N PHE A 239 1.60 13.22 -14.18
CA PHE A 239 1.57 14.56 -13.59
C PHE A 239 0.94 14.60 -12.20
N VAL A 240 0.78 13.42 -11.56
CA VAL A 240 0.26 13.26 -10.20
C VAL A 240 1.40 12.83 -9.28
N THR A 241 1.80 13.69 -8.35
CA THR A 241 2.80 13.36 -7.33
C THR A 241 2.48 14.10 -6.02
N GLY A 242 2.75 13.49 -4.88
CA GLY A 242 2.45 14.02 -3.55
C GLY A 242 0.99 13.91 -3.13
N HIS A 243 0.13 13.31 -3.95
CA HIS A 243 -1.28 13.14 -3.62
C HIS A 243 -1.52 11.88 -2.79
N VAL A 244 -2.45 11.97 -1.84
CA VAL A 244 -2.97 10.83 -1.08
C VAL A 244 -4.44 10.66 -1.44
N LEU A 245 -4.70 9.71 -2.33
CA LEU A 245 -6.04 9.45 -2.88
C LEU A 245 -6.88 8.67 -1.87
N ALA A 246 -7.96 9.26 -1.38
CA ALA A 246 -8.93 8.55 -0.57
C ALA A 246 -9.77 7.61 -1.45
N VAL A 247 -9.89 6.36 -1.00
CA VAL A 247 -10.79 5.35 -1.58
C VAL A 247 -11.60 4.82 -0.40
N ASP A 248 -12.68 5.50 -0.05
CA ASP A 248 -13.30 5.40 1.27
C ASP A 248 -14.83 5.46 1.29
N GLY A 249 -15.48 5.41 0.13
CA GLY A 249 -16.94 5.50 0.01
C GLY A 249 -17.51 6.85 0.46
N GLY A 250 -16.67 7.90 0.46
CA GLY A 250 -17.05 9.27 0.86
C GLY A 250 -16.85 9.58 2.35
N PHE A 251 -16.23 8.69 3.12
CA PHE A 251 -16.05 8.85 4.57
C PHE A 251 -15.36 10.16 4.93
N LEU A 252 -14.28 10.53 4.25
CA LEU A 252 -13.55 11.78 4.52
C LEU A 252 -14.21 13.03 3.94
N ALA A 253 -15.09 12.88 2.98
CA ALA A 253 -15.81 14.00 2.37
C ALA A 253 -17.05 14.40 3.18
N SER A 254 -17.54 13.52 4.04
CA SER A 254 -18.80 13.70 4.75
C SER A 254 -18.63 14.46 6.07
N GLY A 255 -19.51 15.44 6.31
CA GLY A 255 -19.73 16.03 7.62
C GLY A 255 -20.95 15.41 8.30
N VAL A 256 -22.07 15.38 7.60
CA VAL A 256 -23.36 14.81 8.06
C VAL A 256 -23.97 14.01 6.92
N ASN A 257 -24.43 12.80 7.19
CA ASN A 257 -24.98 11.90 6.17
C ASN A 257 -26.52 11.83 6.20
N GLN A 258 -27.17 12.52 7.12
CA GLN A 258 -28.63 12.61 7.25
C GLN A 258 -29.06 14.05 7.55
#